data_ef51cf75c6fde6c5a609de66f8596f7e
#
_entry.id   ef51cf75c6fde6c5a609de66f8596f7e
#
_cell.length_a   1.000
_cell.length_b   1.000
_cell.length_c   1.000
_cell.angle_alpha   90.00
_cell.angle_beta   90.00
_cell.angle_gamma   90.00
#
_symmetry.space_group_name_H-M   'P 1'
#
loop_
_entity.id
_entity.type
_entity.pdbx_description
1 polymer ?
#
loop_
_entity_poly.entity_id
_entity_poly.type
_entity_poly.pdbx_seq_one_letter_code
_entity_poly.pdbx_strand_id
1 'polypeptide(L)'
;MTTDARSLAGKVALVAGGTRGGGRGIAVELGAAGATVYVTGRSGTGERSDLDRPETIEQTAEQVTAAGGLGIPVRTDHSRPEQVEALVNRIATEQDGQLDVVVNSVWGGDPLTDWEHPLWEQDLATGLRLLRQAVETHIITSRFALPLLVARGSGLVVEVTDGNTARYRGTLFYDLAKSAVIRLAVAQAAELKPHGVAAVAITPGFLRSEALLEHFGVTEANWRDGAALDPNFAHSETPAYLGRAVAALAADPHIMAKSGRALATWGLYQEYGFTDADGTQPDFAAHWAKNLEDQHGPLGDPL
;
A
#
# COMPACT_ATOMS: atom_id res chain seq x y z
N MET A 1 2.80 -22.37 6.04
CA MET A 1 3.49 -22.72 4.78
C MET A 1 4.58 -21.69 4.58
N THR A 2 5.85 -22.06 4.53
CA THR A 2 6.90 -21.13 4.07
C THR A 2 6.59 -20.81 2.63
N THR A 3 6.30 -19.54 2.32
CA THR A 3 6.15 -19.04 0.95
C THR A 3 7.40 -19.46 0.18
N ASP A 4 7.21 -20.18 -0.93
CA ASP A 4 8.32 -20.54 -1.83
C ASP A 4 9.03 -19.23 -2.19
N ALA A 5 10.34 -19.18 -2.01
CA ALA A 5 11.16 -17.98 -2.18
C ALA A 5 11.08 -17.37 -3.60
N ARG A 6 10.33 -18.00 -4.52
CA ARG A 6 10.08 -17.54 -5.89
C ARG A 6 8.63 -17.72 -6.34
N SER A 7 7.69 -17.60 -5.42
CA SER A 7 6.25 -17.80 -5.71
C SER A 7 5.69 -16.86 -6.80
N LEU A 8 6.36 -15.73 -7.08
CA LEU A 8 5.99 -14.76 -8.11
C LEU A 8 7.00 -14.69 -9.27
N ALA A 9 7.83 -15.73 -9.46
CA ALA A 9 8.74 -15.79 -10.60
C ALA A 9 7.96 -15.70 -11.93
N GLY A 10 8.39 -14.81 -12.83
CA GLY A 10 7.73 -14.52 -14.09
C GLY A 10 6.44 -13.70 -13.99
N LYS A 11 6.10 -13.18 -12.82
CA LYS A 11 5.02 -12.23 -12.62
C LYS A 11 5.48 -10.79 -12.78
N VAL A 12 4.60 -9.93 -13.28
CA VAL A 12 4.83 -8.51 -13.47
C VAL A 12 3.91 -7.72 -12.54
N ALA A 13 4.49 -6.83 -11.77
CA ALA A 13 3.79 -5.96 -10.83
C ALA A 13 4.03 -4.48 -11.12
N LEU A 14 2.98 -3.67 -11.00
CA LEU A 14 3.04 -2.21 -10.95
C LEU A 14 2.79 -1.75 -9.51
N VAL A 15 3.73 -1.02 -8.92
CA VAL A 15 3.56 -0.39 -7.62
C VAL A 15 3.52 1.14 -7.78
N ALA A 16 2.31 1.69 -7.75
CA ALA A 16 2.06 3.12 -7.74
C ALA A 16 2.31 3.68 -6.33
N GLY A 17 3.25 4.63 -6.21
CA GLY A 17 3.67 5.15 -4.91
C GLY A 17 4.73 4.29 -4.21
N GLY A 18 5.61 3.65 -4.98
CA GLY A 18 6.67 2.77 -4.49
C GLY A 18 7.93 3.46 -3.92
N THR A 19 7.93 4.77 -3.75
CA THR A 19 9.14 5.53 -3.37
C THR A 19 9.59 5.26 -1.93
N ARG A 20 8.67 5.09 -0.99
CA ARG A 20 8.92 4.95 0.47
C ARG A 20 7.78 4.24 1.19
N GLY A 21 7.94 4.01 2.48
CA GLY A 21 6.91 3.48 3.37
C GLY A 21 6.30 2.17 2.88
N GLY A 22 4.99 2.03 3.00
CA GLY A 22 4.27 0.82 2.60
C GLY A 22 4.49 0.42 1.15
N GLY A 23 4.47 1.38 0.21
CA GLY A 23 4.69 1.10 -1.22
C GLY A 23 6.10 0.57 -1.50
N ARG A 24 7.15 1.10 -0.83
CA ARG A 24 8.51 0.56 -0.91
C ARG A 24 8.57 -0.87 -0.38
N GLY A 25 8.01 -1.10 0.83
CA GLY A 25 7.99 -2.44 1.41
C GLY A 25 7.29 -3.46 0.51
N ILE A 26 6.15 -3.09 -0.05
CA ILE A 26 5.42 -3.94 -1.00
C ILE A 26 6.26 -4.23 -2.25
N ALA A 27 6.90 -3.22 -2.85
CA ALA A 27 7.73 -3.42 -4.03
C ALA A 27 8.89 -4.38 -3.76
N VAL A 28 9.59 -4.21 -2.63
CA VAL A 28 10.74 -5.04 -2.25
C VAL A 28 10.32 -6.49 -2.00
N GLU A 29 9.22 -6.73 -1.28
CA GLU A 29 8.76 -8.09 -0.95
C GLU A 29 8.16 -8.82 -2.17
N LEU A 30 7.52 -8.10 -3.11
CA LEU A 30 7.16 -8.67 -4.42
C LEU A 30 8.41 -9.09 -5.21
N GLY A 31 9.47 -8.28 -5.15
CA GLY A 31 10.78 -8.62 -5.73
C GLY A 31 11.42 -9.83 -5.03
N ALA A 32 11.40 -9.90 -3.71
CA ALA A 32 11.88 -11.05 -2.96
C ALA A 32 11.17 -12.35 -3.34
N ALA A 33 9.89 -12.25 -3.70
CA ALA A 33 9.10 -13.35 -4.24
C ALA A 33 9.41 -13.66 -5.74
N GLY A 34 10.30 -12.91 -6.40
CA GLY A 34 10.79 -13.16 -7.76
C GLY A 34 10.09 -12.37 -8.87
N ALA A 35 9.25 -11.40 -8.55
CA ALA A 35 8.53 -10.61 -9.55
C ALA A 35 9.42 -9.58 -10.25
N THR A 36 9.02 -9.21 -11.49
CA THR A 36 9.42 -7.95 -12.12
C THR A 36 8.51 -6.84 -11.58
N VAL A 37 9.09 -5.79 -11.00
CA VAL A 37 8.34 -4.73 -10.32
C VAL A 37 8.63 -3.37 -10.92
N TYR A 38 7.63 -2.76 -11.53
CA TYR A 38 7.66 -1.35 -11.93
C TYR A 38 7.41 -0.47 -10.70
N VAL A 39 8.46 0.18 -10.23
CA VAL A 39 8.43 1.06 -9.05
C VAL A 39 8.19 2.48 -9.52
N THR A 40 7.05 3.06 -9.15
CA THR A 40 6.65 4.37 -9.68
C THR A 40 6.35 5.38 -8.58
N GLY A 41 6.57 6.65 -8.91
CA GLY A 41 6.40 7.78 -8.00
C GLY A 41 7.00 9.05 -8.58
N ARG A 42 6.84 10.18 -7.89
CA ARG A 42 7.31 11.49 -8.36
C ARG A 42 8.76 11.79 -8.01
N SER A 43 9.29 11.16 -6.94
CA SER A 43 10.65 11.41 -6.45
C SER A 43 11.63 10.46 -7.13
N GLY A 44 12.53 11.01 -7.94
CA GLY A 44 13.63 10.33 -8.60
C GLY A 44 14.97 10.98 -8.29
N THR A 45 16.06 10.40 -8.81
CA THR A 45 17.40 10.93 -8.64
C THR A 45 17.49 12.34 -9.23
N GLY A 46 17.86 13.32 -8.39
CA GLY A 46 17.96 14.74 -8.78
C GLY A 46 16.62 15.49 -8.78
N GLU A 47 15.50 14.83 -8.59
CA GLU A 47 14.17 15.45 -8.58
C GLU A 47 13.35 14.97 -7.38
N ARG A 48 13.12 15.86 -6.43
CA ARG A 48 12.28 15.59 -5.25
C ARG A 48 10.83 15.96 -5.51
N SER A 49 9.90 15.28 -4.82
CA SER A 49 8.49 15.69 -4.76
C SER A 49 8.28 16.83 -3.77
N ASP A 50 7.05 17.32 -3.68
CA ASP A 50 6.62 18.36 -2.74
C ASP A 50 6.93 18.03 -1.26
N LEU A 51 7.17 16.75 -0.93
CA LEU A 51 7.53 16.32 0.41
C LEU A 51 9.00 16.55 0.75
N ASP A 52 9.82 16.92 -0.23
CA ASP A 52 11.28 17.17 -0.12
C ASP A 52 12.08 16.08 0.62
N ARG A 53 11.63 14.83 0.54
CA ARG A 53 12.28 13.69 1.18
C ARG A 53 13.35 13.07 0.28
N PRO A 54 14.39 12.44 0.86
CA PRO A 54 15.54 11.92 0.11
C PRO A 54 15.26 10.62 -0.65
N GLU A 55 14.21 9.87 -0.27
CA GLU A 55 13.93 8.56 -0.85
C GLU A 55 13.52 8.68 -2.32
N THR A 56 14.04 7.77 -3.17
CA THR A 56 13.78 7.76 -4.61
C THR A 56 13.24 6.40 -5.10
N ILE A 57 12.60 6.41 -6.27
CA ILE A 57 12.12 5.18 -6.93
C ILE A 57 13.30 4.30 -7.39
N GLU A 58 14.43 4.90 -7.75
CA GLU A 58 15.64 4.16 -8.14
C GLU A 58 16.18 3.36 -6.97
N GLN A 59 16.30 3.96 -5.78
CA GLN A 59 16.72 3.25 -4.56
C GLN A 59 15.80 2.05 -4.26
N THR A 60 14.49 2.23 -4.41
CA THR A 60 13.54 1.13 -4.22
C THR A 60 13.72 0.04 -5.28
N ALA A 61 13.91 0.41 -6.54
CA ALA A 61 14.13 -0.56 -7.62
C ALA A 61 15.46 -1.35 -7.44
N GLU A 62 16.51 -0.70 -6.93
CA GLU A 62 17.75 -1.36 -6.53
C GLU A 62 17.51 -2.38 -5.41
N GLN A 63 16.72 -2.01 -4.39
CA GLN A 63 16.35 -2.91 -3.30
C GLN A 63 15.52 -4.12 -3.79
N VAL A 64 14.57 -3.90 -4.72
CA VAL A 64 13.81 -4.97 -5.38
C VAL A 64 14.76 -5.96 -6.07
N THR A 65 15.74 -5.44 -6.80
CA THR A 65 16.72 -6.26 -7.52
C THR A 65 17.66 -7.00 -6.55
N ALA A 66 18.12 -6.34 -5.51
CA ALA A 66 18.92 -6.96 -4.46
C ALA A 66 18.15 -8.07 -3.69
N ALA A 67 16.84 -7.95 -3.57
CA ALA A 67 15.98 -8.95 -2.96
C ALA A 67 15.73 -10.19 -3.84
N GLY A 68 16.07 -10.17 -5.14
CA GLY A 68 15.99 -11.31 -6.05
C GLY A 68 14.99 -11.21 -7.19
N GLY A 69 14.27 -10.07 -7.30
CA GLY A 69 13.40 -9.73 -8.42
C GLY A 69 14.10 -8.88 -9.49
N LEU A 70 13.31 -8.17 -10.28
CA LEU A 70 13.76 -7.16 -11.23
C LEU A 70 13.04 -5.84 -10.95
N GLY A 71 13.71 -4.86 -10.37
CA GLY A 71 13.17 -3.53 -10.12
C GLY A 71 13.36 -2.60 -11.31
N ILE A 72 12.28 -1.99 -11.79
CA ILE A 72 12.29 -1.04 -12.91
C ILE A 72 11.72 0.28 -12.42
N PRO A 73 12.55 1.32 -12.19
CA PRO A 73 12.05 2.62 -11.76
C PRO A 73 11.46 3.37 -12.95
N VAL A 74 10.26 3.92 -12.78
CA VAL A 74 9.62 4.78 -13.79
C VAL A 74 9.01 5.98 -13.10
N ARG A 75 9.60 7.15 -13.33
CA ARG A 75 9.07 8.39 -12.76
C ARG A 75 7.69 8.70 -13.34
N THR A 76 6.70 8.75 -12.46
CA THR A 76 5.30 8.94 -12.86
C THR A 76 4.57 9.74 -11.80
N ASP A 77 3.90 10.81 -12.22
CA ASP A 77 2.89 11.49 -11.42
C ASP A 77 1.52 10.88 -11.71
N HIS A 78 1.02 10.09 -10.77
CA HIS A 78 -0.25 9.39 -10.91
C HIS A 78 -1.49 10.31 -10.92
N SER A 79 -1.32 11.61 -10.65
CA SER A 79 -2.36 12.62 -10.86
C SER A 79 -2.46 13.10 -12.32
N ARG A 80 -1.56 12.65 -13.18
CA ARG A 80 -1.45 13.00 -14.60
C ARG A 80 -1.84 11.81 -15.48
N PRO A 81 -3.06 11.77 -16.02
CA PRO A 81 -3.53 10.65 -16.84
C PRO A 81 -2.58 10.30 -17.99
N GLU A 82 -2.02 11.30 -18.66
CA GLU A 82 -1.09 11.10 -19.78
C GLU A 82 0.23 10.41 -19.39
N GLN A 83 0.71 10.65 -18.15
CA GLN A 83 1.91 9.96 -17.65
C GLN A 83 1.60 8.51 -17.27
N VAL A 84 0.43 8.27 -16.69
CA VAL A 84 0.00 6.90 -16.33
C VAL A 84 -0.28 6.07 -17.59
N GLU A 85 -0.90 6.67 -18.61
CA GLU A 85 -1.08 6.01 -19.91
C GLU A 85 0.25 5.63 -20.54
N ALA A 86 1.22 6.56 -20.57
CA ALA A 86 2.57 6.28 -21.08
C ALA A 86 3.29 5.18 -20.30
N LEU A 87 3.16 5.15 -18.96
CA LEU A 87 3.69 4.09 -18.10
C LEU A 87 3.08 2.73 -18.47
N VAL A 88 1.75 2.64 -18.57
CA VAL A 88 1.07 1.39 -18.84
C VAL A 88 1.38 0.88 -20.27
N ASN A 89 1.46 1.77 -21.25
CA ASN A 89 1.87 1.43 -22.61
C ASN A 89 3.32 0.93 -22.65
N ARG A 90 4.21 1.49 -21.85
CA ARG A 90 5.59 1.00 -21.67
C ARG A 90 5.59 -0.42 -21.10
N ILE A 91 4.84 -0.66 -20.00
CA ILE A 91 4.71 -2.00 -19.41
C ILE A 91 4.20 -2.99 -20.45
N ALA A 92 3.12 -2.65 -21.17
CA ALA A 92 2.55 -3.51 -22.19
C ALA A 92 3.57 -3.87 -23.29
N THR A 93 4.40 -2.92 -23.70
CA THR A 93 5.44 -3.13 -24.73
C THR A 93 6.59 -3.98 -24.21
N GLU A 94 7.11 -3.68 -23.00
CA GLU A 94 8.27 -4.35 -22.41
C GLU A 94 7.95 -5.76 -21.91
N GLN A 95 6.68 -6.05 -21.61
CA GLN A 95 6.22 -7.30 -20.99
C GLN A 95 5.20 -8.07 -21.85
N ASP A 96 5.15 -7.81 -23.16
CA ASP A 96 4.23 -8.48 -24.12
C ASP A 96 2.76 -8.49 -23.65
N GLY A 97 2.31 -7.35 -23.08
CA GLY A 97 0.96 -7.18 -22.54
C GLY A 97 0.75 -7.78 -21.16
N GLN A 98 1.78 -8.35 -20.54
CA GLN A 98 1.65 -8.95 -19.22
C GLN A 98 1.67 -7.89 -18.10
N LEU A 99 0.64 -7.95 -17.25
CA LEU A 99 0.58 -7.32 -15.94
C LEU A 99 -0.24 -8.24 -15.04
N ASP A 100 0.30 -8.65 -13.88
CA ASP A 100 -0.33 -9.60 -12.98
C ASP A 100 -0.82 -8.96 -11.70
N VAL A 101 -0.11 -7.91 -11.22
CA VAL A 101 -0.43 -7.24 -9.96
C VAL A 101 -0.37 -5.72 -10.14
N VAL A 102 -1.41 -5.04 -9.68
CA VAL A 102 -1.45 -3.56 -9.57
C VAL A 102 -1.60 -3.20 -8.11
N VAL A 103 -0.67 -2.42 -7.58
CA VAL A 103 -0.72 -1.91 -6.22
C VAL A 103 -0.88 -0.40 -6.25
N ASN A 104 -1.99 0.10 -5.77
CA ASN A 104 -2.25 1.52 -5.56
C ASN A 104 -1.88 1.90 -4.13
N SER A 105 -0.75 2.55 -3.95
CA SER A 105 -0.19 3.00 -2.66
C SER A 105 0.22 4.48 -2.66
N VAL A 106 -0.31 5.26 -3.61
CA VAL A 106 -0.05 6.70 -3.63
C VAL A 106 -0.74 7.35 -2.44
N TRP A 107 0.04 8.05 -1.61
CA TRP A 107 -0.45 8.81 -0.47
C TRP A 107 0.12 10.24 -0.51
N GLY A 108 0.96 10.64 0.42
CA GLY A 108 1.50 12.00 0.55
C GLY A 108 0.53 12.97 1.19
N GLY A 109 -0.45 12.43 1.91
CA GLY A 109 -1.46 13.21 2.62
C GLY A 109 -1.05 13.67 4.02
N ASP A 110 0.06 13.16 4.58
CA ASP A 110 0.45 13.47 5.96
C ASP A 110 0.55 14.98 6.22
N PRO A 111 1.25 15.79 5.39
CA PRO A 111 1.32 17.24 5.59
C PRO A 111 0.03 17.98 5.20
N LEU A 112 -0.95 17.29 4.61
CA LEU A 112 -2.25 17.85 4.22
C LEU A 112 -3.36 17.49 5.22
N THR A 113 -3.05 16.65 6.22
CA THR A 113 -4.04 16.17 7.18
C THR A 113 -4.07 17.09 8.39
N ASP A 114 -5.22 17.69 8.61
CA ASP A 114 -5.50 18.49 9.81
C ASP A 114 -6.16 17.60 10.87
N TRP A 115 -5.44 17.33 11.95
CA TRP A 115 -5.91 16.51 13.08
C TRP A 115 -6.54 17.32 14.21
N GLU A 116 -6.42 18.66 14.16
CA GLU A 116 -6.76 19.53 15.29
C GLU A 116 -8.14 20.17 15.15
N HIS A 117 -8.57 20.45 13.92
CA HIS A 117 -9.76 21.22 13.66
C HIS A 117 -10.94 20.38 13.13
N PRO A 118 -12.17 20.71 13.52
CA PRO A 118 -13.36 20.12 12.92
C PRO A 118 -13.54 20.62 11.47
N LEU A 119 -14.34 19.89 10.66
CA LEU A 119 -14.52 20.17 9.23
C LEU A 119 -14.75 21.66 8.89
N TRP A 120 -15.56 22.36 9.66
CA TRP A 120 -15.95 23.75 9.38
C TRP A 120 -14.86 24.78 9.67
N GLU A 121 -13.73 24.36 10.24
CA GLU A 121 -12.55 25.16 10.53
C GLU A 121 -11.33 24.74 9.68
N GLN A 122 -11.40 23.57 9.03
CA GLN A 122 -10.32 23.07 8.18
C GLN A 122 -10.19 23.89 6.89
N ASP A 123 -8.96 24.01 6.38
CA ASP A 123 -8.76 24.62 5.05
C ASP A 123 -9.30 23.71 3.93
N LEU A 124 -10.35 24.18 3.29
CA LEU A 124 -11.05 23.44 2.25
C LEU A 124 -10.14 23.08 1.06
N ALA A 125 -9.24 23.97 0.65
CA ALA A 125 -8.38 23.74 -0.50
C ALA A 125 -7.37 22.61 -0.21
N THR A 126 -6.80 22.59 0.99
CA THR A 126 -5.91 21.52 1.48
C THR A 126 -6.65 20.19 1.58
N GLY A 127 -7.84 20.16 2.17
CA GLY A 127 -8.63 18.94 2.27
C GLY A 127 -9.02 18.36 0.90
N LEU A 128 -9.46 19.19 -0.04
CA LEU A 128 -9.76 18.76 -1.41
C LEU A 128 -8.50 18.31 -2.17
N ARG A 129 -7.35 18.92 -1.91
CA ARG A 129 -6.06 18.48 -2.47
C ARG A 129 -5.69 17.08 -1.96
N LEU A 130 -5.91 16.80 -0.67
CA LEU A 130 -5.70 15.48 -0.08
C LEU A 130 -6.54 14.43 -0.80
N LEU A 131 -7.85 14.67 -0.97
CA LEU A 131 -8.74 13.72 -1.66
C LEU A 131 -8.29 13.46 -3.10
N ARG A 132 -7.93 14.51 -3.87
CA ARG A 132 -7.41 14.34 -5.23
C ARG A 132 -6.16 13.46 -5.23
N GLN A 133 -5.21 13.75 -4.34
CA GLN A 133 -3.95 13.02 -4.29
C GLN A 133 -4.12 11.56 -3.86
N ALA A 134 -5.01 11.28 -2.91
CA ALA A 134 -5.16 9.96 -2.31
C ALA A 134 -6.19 9.08 -3.04
N VAL A 135 -7.16 9.64 -3.77
CA VAL A 135 -8.26 8.88 -4.38
C VAL A 135 -8.19 8.93 -5.90
N GLU A 136 -8.08 10.12 -6.51
CA GLU A 136 -8.06 10.24 -7.98
C GLU A 136 -6.86 9.51 -8.58
N THR A 137 -5.69 9.50 -7.92
CA THR A 137 -4.50 8.79 -8.39
C THR A 137 -4.72 7.28 -8.50
N HIS A 138 -5.45 6.68 -7.56
CA HIS A 138 -5.83 5.26 -7.59
C HIS A 138 -6.80 4.97 -8.74
N ILE A 139 -7.78 5.84 -8.95
CA ILE A 139 -8.75 5.74 -10.07
C ILE A 139 -8.03 5.84 -11.41
N ILE A 140 -7.15 6.85 -11.58
CA ILE A 140 -6.40 7.08 -12.82
C ILE A 140 -5.51 5.88 -13.13
N THR A 141 -4.74 5.40 -12.14
CA THR A 141 -3.87 4.24 -12.31
C THR A 141 -4.67 3.01 -12.73
N SER A 142 -5.74 2.71 -12.02
CA SER A 142 -6.63 1.58 -12.32
C SER A 142 -7.25 1.71 -13.71
N ARG A 143 -7.73 2.89 -14.09
CA ARG A 143 -8.35 3.11 -15.41
C ARG A 143 -7.46 2.67 -16.58
N PHE A 144 -6.15 2.90 -16.48
CA PHE A 144 -5.22 2.53 -17.54
C PHE A 144 -4.65 1.11 -17.37
N ALA A 145 -4.41 0.65 -16.13
CA ALA A 145 -3.78 -0.65 -15.88
C ALA A 145 -4.74 -1.84 -16.00
N LEU A 146 -6.01 -1.69 -15.60
CA LEU A 146 -7.00 -2.78 -15.59
C LEU A 146 -7.23 -3.46 -16.93
N PRO A 147 -7.21 -2.76 -18.10
CA PRO A 147 -7.34 -3.43 -19.39
C PRO A 147 -6.33 -4.56 -19.64
N LEU A 148 -5.10 -4.45 -19.11
CA LEU A 148 -4.10 -5.51 -19.24
C LEU A 148 -4.47 -6.75 -18.40
N LEU A 149 -4.96 -6.57 -17.16
CA LEU A 149 -5.42 -7.66 -16.32
C LEU A 149 -6.66 -8.34 -16.92
N VAL A 150 -7.60 -7.55 -17.42
CA VAL A 150 -8.84 -8.04 -18.08
C VAL A 150 -8.49 -8.84 -19.32
N ALA A 151 -7.61 -8.35 -20.17
CA ALA A 151 -7.16 -9.07 -21.37
C ALA A 151 -6.47 -10.40 -21.04
N ARG A 152 -5.78 -10.46 -19.90
CA ARG A 152 -5.12 -11.66 -19.40
C ARG A 152 -6.09 -12.65 -18.75
N GLY A 153 -7.26 -12.22 -18.30
CA GLY A 153 -8.26 -13.06 -17.61
C GLY A 153 -7.83 -13.48 -16.20
N SER A 154 -6.88 -12.80 -15.59
CA SER A 154 -6.39 -13.06 -14.23
C SER A 154 -5.59 -11.88 -13.72
N GLY A 155 -5.50 -11.72 -12.41
CA GLY A 155 -4.66 -10.69 -11.78
C GLY A 155 -5.20 -10.27 -10.42
N LEU A 156 -4.45 -9.38 -9.77
CA LEU A 156 -4.77 -8.82 -8.47
C LEU A 156 -4.60 -7.30 -8.47
N VAL A 157 -5.61 -6.59 -8.00
CA VAL A 157 -5.53 -5.17 -7.63
C VAL A 157 -5.50 -5.05 -6.12
N VAL A 158 -4.55 -4.28 -5.62
CA VAL A 158 -4.39 -4.01 -4.18
C VAL A 158 -4.51 -2.52 -3.94
N GLU A 159 -5.51 -2.13 -3.18
CA GLU A 159 -5.75 -0.76 -2.75
C GLU A 159 -5.24 -0.58 -1.32
N VAL A 160 -4.14 0.16 -1.14
CA VAL A 160 -3.53 0.36 0.20
C VAL A 160 -4.25 1.48 0.93
N THR A 161 -4.78 1.16 2.11
CA THR A 161 -5.58 2.09 2.91
C THR A 161 -5.11 2.14 4.38
N ASP A 162 -5.91 2.74 5.25
CA ASP A 162 -5.78 2.70 6.70
C ASP A 162 -7.12 2.27 7.31
N GLY A 163 -7.05 1.23 8.16
CA GLY A 163 -8.22 0.59 8.76
C GLY A 163 -9.05 -0.21 7.74
N ASN A 164 -9.74 -1.22 8.23
CA ASN A 164 -10.57 -2.12 7.43
C ASN A 164 -12.03 -2.15 7.90
N THR A 165 -12.45 -1.21 8.74
CA THR A 165 -13.78 -1.11 9.33
C THR A 165 -14.45 0.22 9.01
N ALA A 166 -15.72 0.39 9.32
CA ALA A 166 -16.45 1.64 9.16
C ALA A 166 -16.16 2.69 10.26
N ARG A 167 -15.20 2.41 11.14
CA ARG A 167 -14.85 3.33 12.22
C ARG A 167 -14.29 4.63 11.67
N TYR A 168 -14.74 5.77 12.23
CA TYR A 168 -14.22 7.10 11.92
C TYR A 168 -12.75 7.28 12.35
N ARG A 169 -11.91 7.80 11.46
CA ARG A 169 -10.45 7.90 11.61
C ARG A 169 -9.96 9.27 12.07
N GLY A 170 -10.77 9.98 12.86
CA GLY A 170 -10.36 11.19 13.59
C GLY A 170 -10.53 12.51 12.85
N THR A 171 -10.36 12.57 11.53
CA THR A 171 -10.56 13.77 10.73
C THR A 171 -11.22 13.48 9.39
N LEU A 172 -12.07 14.38 8.90
CA LEU A 172 -13.00 14.10 7.79
C LEU A 172 -12.29 13.78 6.48
N PHE A 173 -11.36 14.60 6.02
CA PHE A 173 -10.74 14.40 4.70
C PHE A 173 -9.86 13.15 4.67
N TYR A 174 -9.18 12.84 5.76
CA TYR A 174 -8.41 11.60 5.90
C TYR A 174 -9.35 10.39 5.87
N ASP A 175 -10.38 10.40 6.70
CA ASP A 175 -11.35 9.30 6.78
C ASP A 175 -12.05 9.05 5.44
N LEU A 176 -12.48 10.10 4.75
CA LEU A 176 -13.07 10.00 3.42
C LEU A 176 -12.08 9.41 2.40
N ALA A 177 -10.82 9.84 2.42
CA ALA A 177 -9.80 9.29 1.52
C ALA A 177 -9.62 7.79 1.74
N LYS A 178 -9.44 7.37 3.00
CA LYS A 178 -9.21 5.96 3.34
C LYS A 178 -10.45 5.08 3.09
N SER A 179 -11.64 5.59 3.41
CA SER A 179 -12.91 4.91 3.13
C SER A 179 -13.20 4.82 1.62
N ALA A 180 -12.90 5.86 0.84
CA ALA A 180 -13.04 5.85 -0.60
C ALA A 180 -12.17 4.77 -1.27
N VAL A 181 -10.94 4.58 -0.79
CA VAL A 181 -10.03 3.53 -1.27
C VAL A 181 -10.58 2.12 -0.98
N ILE A 182 -11.16 1.89 0.20
CA ILE A 182 -11.86 0.63 0.49
C ILE A 182 -13.04 0.43 -0.46
N ARG A 183 -13.85 1.48 -0.65
CA ARG A 183 -15.00 1.41 -1.56
C ARG A 183 -14.58 1.17 -3.01
N LEU A 184 -13.44 1.72 -3.43
CA LEU A 184 -12.87 1.49 -4.76
C LEU A 184 -12.54 0.02 -4.96
N ALA A 185 -11.90 -0.65 -3.99
CA ALA A 185 -11.63 -2.09 -4.05
C ALA A 185 -12.92 -2.92 -4.21
N VAL A 186 -13.99 -2.58 -3.47
CA VAL A 186 -15.30 -3.24 -3.58
C VAL A 186 -15.91 -3.06 -4.98
N ALA A 187 -15.86 -1.84 -5.54
CA ALA A 187 -16.38 -1.54 -6.86
C ALA A 187 -15.59 -2.28 -7.96
N GLN A 188 -14.27 -2.19 -7.91
CA GLN A 188 -13.38 -2.92 -8.83
C GLN A 188 -13.60 -4.43 -8.76
N ALA A 189 -13.75 -5.00 -7.55
CA ALA A 189 -14.03 -6.43 -7.39
C ALA A 189 -15.32 -6.85 -8.09
N ALA A 190 -16.38 -6.04 -7.99
CA ALA A 190 -17.65 -6.32 -8.65
C ALA A 190 -17.53 -6.28 -10.18
N GLU A 191 -16.85 -5.27 -10.73
CA GLU A 191 -16.66 -5.09 -12.16
C GLU A 191 -15.67 -6.11 -12.78
N LEU A 192 -14.62 -6.48 -12.01
CA LEU A 192 -13.55 -7.37 -12.47
C LEU A 192 -13.86 -8.85 -12.30
N LYS A 193 -14.86 -9.21 -11.46
CA LYS A 193 -15.24 -10.61 -11.21
C LYS A 193 -15.51 -11.43 -12.48
N PRO A 194 -16.24 -10.93 -13.50
CA PRO A 194 -16.47 -11.68 -14.76
C PRO A 194 -15.20 -11.95 -15.56
N HIS A 195 -14.12 -11.24 -15.25
CA HIS A 195 -12.84 -11.32 -15.95
C HIS A 195 -11.78 -12.10 -15.17
N GLY A 196 -12.13 -12.73 -14.04
CA GLY A 196 -11.20 -13.52 -13.25
C GLY A 196 -10.11 -12.71 -12.54
N VAL A 197 -10.31 -11.40 -12.36
CA VAL A 197 -9.38 -10.49 -11.68
C VAL A 197 -9.93 -10.14 -10.30
N ALA A 198 -9.09 -10.29 -9.28
CA ALA A 198 -9.43 -9.92 -7.90
C ALA A 198 -9.06 -8.48 -7.60
N ALA A 199 -9.81 -7.83 -6.71
CA ALA A 199 -9.46 -6.54 -6.12
C ALA A 199 -9.70 -6.58 -4.61
N VAL A 200 -8.74 -6.11 -3.82
CA VAL A 200 -8.82 -6.06 -2.36
C VAL A 200 -8.31 -4.73 -1.84
N ALA A 201 -8.83 -4.26 -0.72
CA ALA A 201 -8.17 -3.24 0.08
C ALA A 201 -7.29 -3.91 1.14
N ILE A 202 -6.16 -3.29 1.50
CA ILE A 202 -5.30 -3.76 2.57
C ILE A 202 -4.86 -2.61 3.47
N THR A 203 -4.88 -2.86 4.78
CA THR A 203 -4.36 -1.95 5.79
C THR A 203 -3.22 -2.59 6.57
N PRO A 204 -2.12 -1.86 6.82
CA PRO A 204 -1.21 -2.20 7.90
C PRO A 204 -1.85 -1.91 9.26
N GLY A 205 -1.18 -2.34 10.33
CA GLY A 205 -1.36 -1.79 11.66
C GLY A 205 -0.67 -0.42 11.79
N PHE A 206 0.03 -0.20 12.90
CA PHE A 206 0.83 1.02 13.07
C PHE A 206 2.10 0.91 12.21
N LEU A 207 2.06 1.45 10.99
CA LEU A 207 3.15 1.30 10.02
C LEU A 207 4.36 2.16 10.39
N ARG A 208 5.48 1.53 10.72
CA ARG A 208 6.75 2.17 11.02
C ARG A 208 7.49 2.58 9.75
N SER A 209 6.98 3.63 9.07
CA SER A 209 7.59 4.20 7.87
C SER A 209 8.78 5.10 8.19
N GLU A 210 9.58 5.47 7.17
CA GLU A 210 10.71 6.42 7.30
C GLU A 210 10.26 7.74 7.92
N ALA A 211 9.07 8.22 7.56
CA ALA A 211 8.51 9.46 8.10
C ALA A 211 8.15 9.33 9.59
N LEU A 212 7.62 8.17 10.01
CA LEU A 212 7.32 7.93 11.42
C LEU A 212 8.57 7.72 12.26
N LEU A 213 9.57 7.01 11.76
CA LEU A 213 10.86 6.90 12.43
C LEU A 213 11.47 8.28 12.69
N GLU A 214 11.45 9.16 11.69
CA GLU A 214 11.91 10.54 11.81
C GLU A 214 11.07 11.35 12.83
N HIS A 215 9.74 11.23 12.77
CA HIS A 215 8.82 11.89 13.72
C HIS A 215 9.12 11.51 15.18
N PHE A 216 9.41 10.23 15.43
CA PHE A 216 9.78 9.74 16.75
C PHE A 216 11.27 9.96 17.11
N GLY A 217 12.08 10.51 16.20
CA GLY A 217 13.51 10.74 16.40
C GLY A 217 14.32 9.45 16.57
N VAL A 218 13.88 8.36 15.96
CA VAL A 218 14.50 7.04 16.05
C VAL A 218 14.88 6.51 14.67
N THR A 219 15.63 5.41 14.68
CA THR A 219 15.99 4.62 13.49
C THR A 219 15.43 3.21 13.63
N GLU A 220 15.48 2.40 12.57
CA GLU A 220 15.05 1.00 12.65
C GLU A 220 15.88 0.19 13.67
N ALA A 221 17.13 0.58 13.96
CA ALA A 221 17.97 -0.08 14.94
C ALA A 221 17.53 0.15 16.40
N ASN A 222 16.92 1.30 16.70
CA ASN A 222 16.48 1.68 18.04
C ASN A 222 15.01 2.12 18.10
N TRP A 223 14.19 1.65 17.18
CA TRP A 223 12.80 2.09 17.02
C TRP A 223 11.95 1.96 18.29
N ARG A 224 12.28 0.96 19.15
CA ARG A 224 11.54 0.75 20.40
C ARG A 224 11.65 1.93 21.39
N ASP A 225 12.67 2.78 21.25
CA ASP A 225 12.81 3.99 22.07
C ASP A 225 11.67 5.01 21.77
N GLY A 226 11.09 4.96 20.58
CA GLY A 226 9.92 5.78 20.22
C GLY A 226 8.68 5.52 21.08
N ALA A 227 8.59 4.35 21.72
CA ALA A 227 7.51 4.03 22.66
C ALA A 227 7.49 4.95 23.90
N ALA A 228 8.56 5.69 24.16
CA ALA A 228 8.58 6.72 25.20
C ALA A 228 7.68 7.93 24.87
N LEU A 229 7.46 8.20 23.57
CA LEU A 229 6.57 9.28 23.10
C LEU A 229 5.14 8.78 22.87
N ASP A 230 4.99 7.61 22.26
CA ASP A 230 3.71 6.93 22.10
C ASP A 230 3.87 5.44 22.39
N PRO A 231 3.30 4.92 23.50
CA PRO A 231 3.37 3.50 23.84
C PRO A 231 2.86 2.56 22.74
N ASN A 232 1.94 3.01 21.88
CA ASN A 232 1.39 2.21 20.79
C ASN A 232 2.44 1.93 19.71
N PHE A 233 3.46 2.76 19.60
CA PHE A 233 4.57 2.56 18.65
C PHE A 233 5.34 1.27 18.91
N ALA A 234 5.33 0.75 20.15
CA ALA A 234 5.91 -0.56 20.48
C ALA A 234 5.24 -1.74 19.73
N HIS A 235 4.05 -1.53 19.18
CA HIS A 235 3.28 -2.52 18.42
C HIS A 235 3.27 -2.22 16.92
N SER A 236 4.17 -1.34 16.48
CA SER A 236 4.31 -1.00 15.06
C SER A 236 4.91 -2.13 14.24
N GLU A 237 4.55 -2.15 12.96
CA GLU A 237 5.07 -3.08 11.96
C GLU A 237 5.93 -2.37 10.92
N THR A 238 6.87 -3.09 10.30
CA THR A 238 7.69 -2.54 9.22
C THR A 238 6.92 -2.50 7.89
N PRO A 239 7.37 -1.68 6.91
CA PRO A 239 6.89 -1.76 5.54
C PRO A 239 7.04 -3.16 4.90
N ALA A 240 8.03 -3.96 5.34
CA ALA A 240 8.21 -5.33 4.87
C ALA A 240 7.06 -6.24 5.30
N TYR A 241 6.49 -6.06 6.50
CA TYR A 241 5.37 -6.86 6.95
C TYR A 241 4.14 -6.70 6.06
N LEU A 242 3.79 -5.45 5.73
CA LEU A 242 2.76 -5.14 4.74
C LEU A 242 3.11 -5.72 3.36
N GLY A 243 4.38 -5.61 2.95
CA GLY A 243 4.88 -6.17 1.69
C GLY A 243 4.71 -7.69 1.60
N ARG A 244 5.04 -8.41 2.67
CA ARG A 244 4.86 -9.87 2.77
C ARG A 244 3.39 -10.28 2.70
N ALA A 245 2.50 -9.51 3.30
CA ALA A 245 1.06 -9.72 3.17
C ALA A 245 0.60 -9.60 1.71
N VAL A 246 1.06 -8.55 0.99
CA VAL A 246 0.71 -8.35 -0.42
C VAL A 246 1.33 -9.43 -1.31
N ALA A 247 2.57 -9.84 -1.07
CA ALA A 247 3.21 -10.93 -1.81
C ALA A 247 2.49 -12.27 -1.61
N ALA A 248 2.03 -12.56 -0.37
CA ALA A 248 1.23 -13.73 -0.08
C ALA A 248 -0.12 -13.72 -0.81
N LEU A 249 -0.82 -12.58 -0.83
CA LEU A 249 -2.07 -12.41 -1.60
C LEU A 249 -1.84 -12.58 -3.10
N ALA A 250 -0.74 -12.04 -3.64
CA ALA A 250 -0.41 -12.16 -5.06
C ALA A 250 -0.05 -13.61 -5.47
N ALA A 251 0.44 -14.41 -4.54
CA ALA A 251 0.77 -15.82 -4.74
C ALA A 251 -0.41 -16.77 -4.44
N ASP A 252 -1.51 -16.27 -3.86
CA ASP A 252 -2.67 -17.09 -3.47
C ASP A 252 -3.48 -17.55 -4.69
N PRO A 253 -3.51 -18.86 -5.02
CA PRO A 253 -4.31 -19.37 -6.12
C PRO A 253 -5.83 -19.22 -5.90
N HIS A 254 -6.24 -18.93 -4.66
CA HIS A 254 -7.65 -18.74 -4.28
C HIS A 254 -8.00 -17.28 -4.02
N ILE A 255 -7.19 -16.33 -4.47
CA ILE A 255 -7.35 -14.89 -4.23
C ILE A 255 -8.75 -14.36 -4.56
N MET A 256 -9.43 -14.96 -5.55
CA MET A 256 -10.80 -14.57 -5.90
C MET A 256 -11.80 -14.71 -4.74
N ALA A 257 -11.56 -15.59 -3.77
CA ALA A 257 -12.40 -15.74 -2.58
C ALA A 257 -12.28 -14.53 -1.61
N LYS A 258 -11.22 -13.73 -1.75
CA LYS A 258 -10.97 -12.54 -0.95
C LYS A 258 -11.37 -11.23 -1.67
N SER A 259 -11.72 -11.33 -2.95
CA SER A 259 -12.05 -10.16 -3.78
C SER A 259 -13.23 -9.37 -3.19
N GLY A 260 -13.08 -8.06 -3.10
CA GLY A 260 -14.05 -7.13 -2.53
C GLY A 260 -13.92 -6.92 -1.02
N ARG A 261 -12.96 -7.54 -0.37
CA ARG A 261 -12.77 -7.41 1.09
C ARG A 261 -11.73 -6.35 1.44
N ALA A 262 -11.91 -5.74 2.60
CA ALA A 262 -10.90 -4.94 3.27
C ALA A 262 -10.11 -5.84 4.25
N LEU A 263 -8.86 -6.14 3.92
CA LEU A 263 -7.98 -7.06 4.63
C LEU A 263 -6.99 -6.29 5.49
N ALA A 264 -6.44 -6.97 6.49
CA ALA A 264 -5.45 -6.38 7.38
C ALA A 264 -4.27 -7.33 7.60
N THR A 265 -3.07 -6.78 7.77
CA THR A 265 -1.84 -7.56 8.01
C THR A 265 -2.01 -8.50 9.19
N TRP A 266 -2.67 -8.06 10.28
CA TRP A 266 -2.92 -8.84 11.49
C TRP A 266 -3.91 -10.01 11.33
N GLY A 267 -4.70 -10.04 10.27
CA GLY A 267 -5.52 -11.21 9.91
C GLY A 267 -4.79 -12.12 8.93
N LEU A 268 -4.04 -11.53 8.00
CA LEU A 268 -3.35 -12.26 6.94
C LEU A 268 -2.15 -13.08 7.46
N TYR A 269 -1.42 -12.60 8.47
CA TYR A 269 -0.32 -13.37 9.02
C TYR A 269 -0.79 -14.70 9.64
N GLN A 270 -1.99 -14.72 10.21
CA GLN A 270 -2.57 -15.93 10.77
C GLN A 270 -2.86 -16.98 9.68
N GLU A 271 -3.25 -16.52 8.49
CA GLU A 271 -3.55 -17.40 7.36
C GLU A 271 -2.29 -17.85 6.61
N TYR A 272 -1.37 -16.91 6.33
CA TYR A 272 -0.21 -17.16 5.47
C TYR A 272 1.10 -17.43 6.23
N GLY A 273 1.16 -17.17 7.52
CA GLY A 273 2.28 -17.52 8.40
C GLY A 273 3.52 -16.66 8.24
N PHE A 274 3.43 -15.47 7.59
CA PHE A 274 4.58 -14.57 7.49
C PHE A 274 4.89 -13.87 8.82
N THR A 275 6.11 -13.39 8.94
CA THR A 275 6.61 -12.63 10.09
C THR A 275 7.07 -11.24 9.62
N ASP A 276 7.32 -10.33 10.54
CA ASP A 276 8.01 -9.07 10.26
C ASP A 276 9.53 -9.30 10.08
N ALA A 277 10.28 -8.24 9.76
CA ALA A 277 11.72 -8.27 9.50
C ALA A 277 12.53 -8.79 10.70
N ASP A 278 12.06 -8.56 11.92
CA ASP A 278 12.68 -9.03 13.17
C ASP A 278 12.17 -10.42 13.63
N GLY A 279 11.35 -11.09 12.82
CA GLY A 279 10.77 -12.40 13.11
C GLY A 279 9.50 -12.35 13.98
N THR A 280 9.05 -11.18 14.40
CA THR A 280 7.80 -11.01 15.17
C THR A 280 6.57 -11.08 14.26
N GLN A 281 5.40 -11.16 14.87
CA GLN A 281 4.10 -11.12 14.20
C GLN A 281 3.23 -10.05 14.87
N PRO A 282 3.40 -8.77 14.50
CA PRO A 282 2.57 -7.69 15.03
C PRO A 282 1.08 -7.95 14.79
N ASP A 283 0.28 -7.85 15.85
CA ASP A 283 -1.17 -7.99 15.80
C ASP A 283 -1.83 -6.73 16.37
N PHE A 284 -2.15 -5.80 15.48
CA PHE A 284 -2.73 -4.52 15.85
C PHE A 284 -4.14 -4.66 16.42
N ALA A 285 -4.93 -5.64 15.94
CA ALA A 285 -6.27 -5.86 16.49
C ALA A 285 -6.22 -6.38 17.93
N ALA A 286 -5.32 -7.31 18.22
CA ALA A 286 -5.11 -7.78 19.58
C ALA A 286 -4.59 -6.68 20.52
N HIS A 287 -3.69 -5.82 20.01
CA HIS A 287 -3.23 -4.64 20.74
C HIS A 287 -4.38 -3.67 21.03
N TRP A 288 -5.19 -3.36 20.01
CA TRP A 288 -6.36 -2.48 20.13
C TRP A 288 -7.33 -2.99 21.19
N ALA A 289 -7.78 -4.23 21.08
CA ALA A 289 -8.73 -4.84 22.00
C ALA A 289 -8.23 -4.83 23.46
N LYS A 290 -6.93 -4.98 23.65
CA LYS A 290 -6.34 -5.02 24.98
C LYS A 290 -6.08 -3.66 25.61
N ASN A 291 -5.71 -2.64 24.80
CA ASN A 291 -5.11 -1.41 25.33
C ASN A 291 -5.86 -0.14 24.90
N LEU A 292 -6.68 -0.18 23.86
CA LEU A 292 -7.27 1.00 23.26
C LEU A 292 -8.81 0.98 23.25
N GLU A 293 -9.44 -0.20 23.30
CA GLU A 293 -10.88 -0.36 23.15
C GLU A 293 -11.68 0.38 24.25
N ASP A 294 -11.22 0.36 25.48
CA ASP A 294 -11.87 1.05 26.60
C ASP A 294 -11.94 2.58 26.39
N GLN A 295 -10.92 3.16 25.70
CA GLN A 295 -10.84 4.61 25.48
C GLN A 295 -11.49 5.02 24.15
N HIS A 296 -11.40 4.17 23.15
CA HIS A 296 -11.72 4.51 21.77
C HIS A 296 -12.90 3.71 21.19
N GLY A 297 -13.42 2.73 21.93
CA GLY A 297 -14.43 1.78 21.45
C GLY A 297 -13.84 0.68 20.56
N PRO A 298 -14.65 -0.32 20.18
CA PRO A 298 -14.19 -1.46 19.39
C PRO A 298 -13.72 -1.04 17.99
N LEU A 299 -12.81 -1.81 17.39
CA LEU A 299 -12.40 -1.61 16.00
C LEU A 299 -13.58 -1.71 15.03
N GLY A 300 -14.57 -2.54 15.36
CA GLY A 300 -15.69 -2.86 14.51
C GLY A 300 -15.40 -4.03 13.55
N ASP A 301 -16.44 -4.48 12.84
CA ASP A 301 -16.34 -5.56 11.89
C ASP A 301 -15.64 -5.12 10.60
N PRO A 302 -14.83 -5.98 9.97
CA PRO A 302 -14.23 -5.71 8.67
C PRO A 302 -15.27 -5.50 7.56
N LEU A 303 -14.99 -4.53 6.67
CA LEU A 303 -15.79 -4.20 5.49
C LEU A 303 -15.55 -5.15 4.30
#